data_e0933db41ba969d9847d10913b4e3d09
#
_entry.id   e0933db41ba969d9847d10913b4e3d09
#
_cell.length_a   1.000
_cell.length_b   1.000
_cell.length_c   1.000
_cell.angle_alpha   90.00
_cell.angle_beta   90.00
_cell.angle_gamma   90.00
#
_symmetry.space_group_name_H-M   'P 1'
#
loop_
_entity.id
_entity.type
_entity.pdbx_description
1 polymer ?
#
loop_
_entity_poly.entity_id
_entity_poly.type
_entity_poly.pdbx_seq_one_letter_code
_entity_poly.pdbx_strand_id
1 'polypeptide(L)'
;MEYPKYFEPKKSLSLYGLEKDFIFISSLYSLKKLPKVLMLSSPRGSGKSTLINHFLFSVFDEKNYDNKRFILSDSSSFYNQFINNIFQNIVYLKGSDFKSIKVEDIRNLKSQIQQSTIINKDRFIILDDVELFNSNSLNALLKIIEEPTSSNYFILINNQTKPLLDTIKSRSIEVKIILNENKRLEIINKLLTSNNIETLLSPDLSKLTPGRFLKFNYICQEFDISQNNDFLHNLSTLLNLYKKDKDFIFIDLAFYLTDLYFKELKDKDIIGNDKIYDIKAFLLNNLNKFLTFNLSQKSLLNAISDKLKHG
;
A
#
# COMPACT_ATOMS: atom_id res chain seq x y z
N MET A 1 -11.16 10.30 8.34
CA MET A 1 -10.81 9.25 9.32
C MET A 1 -9.37 9.40 9.72
N GLU A 2 -9.05 9.44 11.02
CA GLU A 2 -7.66 9.49 11.51
C GLU A 2 -7.20 8.06 11.82
N TYR A 3 -6.17 7.61 11.11
CA TYR A 3 -5.64 6.27 11.28
C TYR A 3 -4.61 6.22 12.42
N PRO A 4 -4.54 5.11 13.18
CA PRO A 4 -3.48 4.87 14.15
C PRO A 4 -2.07 5.00 13.56
N LYS A 5 -1.11 5.42 14.38
CA LYS A 5 0.29 5.66 13.95
C LYS A 5 0.96 4.45 13.30
N TYR A 6 0.58 3.23 13.67
CA TYR A 6 1.15 2.01 13.08
C TYR A 6 0.75 1.76 11.61
N PHE A 7 -0.18 2.55 11.04
CA PHE A 7 -0.46 2.53 9.61
C PHE A 7 0.47 3.42 8.78
N GLU A 8 1.26 4.26 9.43
CA GLU A 8 2.20 5.12 8.76
C GLU A 8 3.56 4.42 8.63
N PRO A 9 4.02 4.02 7.42
CA PRO A 9 5.29 3.30 7.25
C PRO A 9 6.49 4.04 7.82
N LYS A 10 6.47 5.38 7.86
CA LYS A 10 7.55 6.21 8.42
C LYS A 10 7.65 6.15 9.94
N LYS A 11 6.55 5.80 10.62
CA LYS A 11 6.49 5.67 12.08
C LYS A 11 6.64 4.22 12.55
N SER A 12 6.85 3.28 11.64
CA SER A 12 7.11 1.88 11.98
C SER A 12 8.54 1.73 12.49
N LEU A 13 8.69 1.52 13.80
CA LEU A 13 10.00 1.44 14.45
C LEU A 13 10.70 0.10 14.22
N SER A 14 9.97 -0.94 13.87
CA SER A 14 10.50 -2.29 13.67
C SER A 14 10.19 -2.81 12.27
N LEU A 15 11.15 -3.47 11.64
CA LEU A 15 10.98 -4.16 10.37
C LEU A 15 10.72 -5.64 10.62
N TYR A 16 9.56 -6.14 10.21
CA TYR A 16 9.18 -7.53 10.37
C TYR A 16 9.12 -8.26 9.02
N GLY A 17 9.80 -9.40 8.95
CA GLY A 17 9.70 -10.35 7.84
C GLY A 17 10.38 -9.90 6.53
N LEU A 18 10.98 -8.73 6.47
CA LEU A 18 11.71 -8.21 5.31
C LEU A 18 13.21 -8.01 5.58
N GLU A 19 13.72 -8.71 6.59
CA GLU A 19 15.11 -8.58 7.04
C GLU A 19 16.09 -8.99 5.92
N LYS A 20 15.76 -10.05 5.16
CA LYS A 20 16.59 -10.52 4.02
C LYS A 20 16.63 -9.50 2.90
N ASP A 21 15.48 -8.89 2.58
CA ASP A 21 15.37 -7.87 1.55
C ASP A 21 16.13 -6.60 1.96
N PHE A 22 16.07 -6.23 3.26
CA PHE A 22 16.83 -5.13 3.83
C PHE A 22 18.35 -5.37 3.72
N ILE A 23 18.83 -6.55 4.15
CA ILE A 23 20.25 -6.91 4.07
C ILE A 23 20.72 -6.88 2.62
N PHE A 24 19.92 -7.39 1.69
CA PHE A 24 20.24 -7.38 0.26
C PHE A 24 20.41 -5.95 -0.28
N ILE A 25 19.42 -5.05 -0.07
CA ILE A 25 19.48 -3.67 -0.54
C ILE A 25 20.66 -2.92 0.12
N SER A 26 20.83 -3.09 1.43
CA SER A 26 21.92 -2.44 2.19
C SER A 26 23.31 -2.91 1.73
N SER A 27 23.47 -4.20 1.44
CA SER A 27 24.72 -4.74 0.91
C SER A 27 25.04 -4.20 -0.48
N LEU A 28 24.04 -4.10 -1.36
CA LEU A 28 24.24 -3.48 -2.69
C LEU A 28 24.68 -2.02 -2.57
N TYR A 29 24.08 -1.27 -1.65
CA TYR A 29 24.47 0.12 -1.42
C TYR A 29 25.91 0.23 -0.86
N SER A 30 26.26 -0.54 0.16
CA SER A 30 27.60 -0.53 0.77
C SER A 30 28.69 -0.92 -0.24
N LEU A 31 28.39 -1.84 -1.16
CA LEU A 31 29.30 -2.26 -2.24
C LEU A 31 29.30 -1.30 -3.44
N LYS A 32 28.54 -0.19 -3.39
CA LYS A 32 28.35 0.76 -4.50
C LYS A 32 27.76 0.10 -5.77
N LYS A 33 26.97 -0.97 -5.59
CA LYS A 33 26.30 -1.73 -6.66
C LYS A 33 24.80 -1.53 -6.69
N LEU A 34 24.25 -0.66 -5.80
CA LEU A 34 22.83 -0.35 -5.84
C LEU A 34 22.51 0.31 -7.19
N PRO A 35 21.52 -0.21 -7.95
CA PRO A 35 21.13 0.40 -9.21
C PRO A 35 20.62 1.82 -8.99
N LYS A 36 20.91 2.72 -9.93
CA LYS A 36 20.47 4.12 -9.86
C LYS A 36 18.95 4.25 -9.92
N VAL A 37 18.27 3.29 -10.52
CA VAL A 37 16.82 3.19 -10.56
C VAL A 37 16.43 1.78 -10.08
N LEU A 38 16.04 1.68 -8.82
CA LEU A 38 15.55 0.45 -8.21
C LEU A 38 14.01 0.49 -8.16
N MET A 39 13.35 -0.58 -8.59
CA MET A 39 11.90 -0.72 -8.44
C MET A 39 11.56 -1.87 -7.48
N LEU A 40 10.80 -1.59 -6.43
CA LEU A 40 10.23 -2.60 -5.54
C LEU A 40 8.78 -2.87 -5.94
N SER A 41 8.50 -4.12 -6.29
CA SER A 41 7.16 -4.53 -6.74
C SER A 41 6.57 -5.61 -5.84
N SER A 42 5.36 -5.39 -5.38
CA SER A 42 4.49 -6.40 -4.75
C SER A 42 3.10 -5.81 -4.50
N PRO A 43 2.08 -6.59 -4.16
CA PRO A 43 0.78 -6.05 -3.79
C PRO A 43 0.87 -5.02 -2.67
N ARG A 44 -0.04 -4.05 -2.67
CA ARG A 44 -0.12 -2.99 -1.64
C ARG A 44 -0.22 -3.61 -0.24
N GLY A 45 0.49 -3.02 0.72
CA GLY A 45 0.50 -3.48 2.11
C GLY A 45 1.50 -4.60 2.43
N SER A 46 2.42 -4.92 1.53
CA SER A 46 3.49 -5.91 1.76
C SER A 46 4.71 -5.38 2.51
N GLY A 47 4.72 -4.11 2.94
CA GLY A 47 5.81 -3.53 3.74
C GLY A 47 6.93 -2.85 2.93
N LYS A 48 6.80 -2.65 1.60
CA LYS A 48 7.83 -2.01 0.75
C LYS A 48 8.28 -0.65 1.27
N SER A 49 7.33 0.22 1.60
CA SER A 49 7.64 1.57 2.09
C SER A 49 8.33 1.52 3.45
N THR A 50 7.93 0.60 4.35
CA THR A 50 8.61 0.34 5.63
C THR A 50 10.04 -0.14 5.40
N LEU A 51 10.26 -1.08 4.49
CA LEU A 51 11.58 -1.58 4.11
C LEU A 51 12.51 -0.45 3.68
N ILE A 52 12.04 0.41 2.77
CA ILE A 52 12.84 1.54 2.28
C ILE A 52 13.09 2.57 3.38
N ASN A 53 12.14 2.84 4.25
CA ASN A 53 12.33 3.76 5.37
C ASN A 53 13.42 3.24 6.32
N HIS A 54 13.42 1.96 6.66
CA HIS A 54 14.46 1.32 7.46
C HIS A 54 15.83 1.37 6.76
N PHE A 55 15.89 1.12 5.45
CA PHE A 55 17.10 1.27 4.67
C PHE A 55 17.64 2.71 4.72
N LEU A 56 16.80 3.71 4.48
CA LEU A 56 17.20 5.12 4.56
C LEU A 56 17.68 5.50 5.95
N PHE A 57 17.05 4.97 6.99
CA PHE A 57 17.46 5.19 8.37
C PHE A 57 18.86 4.64 8.61
N SER A 58 19.14 3.41 8.17
CA SER A 58 20.46 2.79 8.31
C SER A 58 21.56 3.56 7.56
N VAL A 59 21.24 4.24 6.44
CA VAL A 59 22.18 5.03 5.66
C VAL A 59 22.48 6.39 6.30
N PHE A 60 21.46 7.07 6.80
CA PHE A 60 21.59 8.45 7.27
C PHE A 60 21.81 8.58 8.77
N ASP A 61 21.36 7.60 9.55
CA ASP A 61 21.43 7.58 11.02
C ASP A 61 21.81 6.21 11.58
N GLU A 62 22.92 5.66 11.07
CA GLU A 62 23.43 4.32 11.43
C GLU A 62 23.57 4.11 12.94
N LYS A 63 23.97 5.16 13.68
CA LYS A 63 24.17 5.08 15.13
C LYS A 63 22.88 4.82 15.92
N ASN A 64 21.75 5.22 15.39
CA ASN A 64 20.43 5.09 15.98
C ASN A 64 19.60 3.97 15.32
N TYR A 65 20.24 3.10 14.53
CA TYR A 65 19.64 1.95 13.88
C TYR A 65 20.27 0.63 14.38
N ASP A 66 19.48 -0.25 14.97
CA ASP A 66 19.90 -1.58 15.37
C ASP A 66 19.83 -2.55 14.17
N ASN A 67 20.97 -2.78 13.52
CA ASN A 67 21.07 -3.69 12.37
C ASN A 67 20.86 -5.18 12.72
N LYS A 68 20.90 -5.56 14.00
CA LYS A 68 20.64 -6.94 14.43
C LYS A 68 19.16 -7.22 14.66
N ARG A 69 18.46 -6.25 15.21
CA ARG A 69 17.03 -6.34 15.54
C ARG A 69 16.15 -5.66 14.50
N PHE A 70 16.75 -4.91 13.56
CA PHE A 70 16.05 -4.10 12.56
C PHE A 70 15.08 -3.10 13.20
N ILE A 71 15.60 -2.37 14.19
CA ILE A 71 14.84 -1.38 14.96
C ILE A 71 15.50 -0.02 14.78
N LEU A 72 14.68 0.99 14.52
CA LEU A 72 15.11 2.39 14.49
C LEU A 72 14.69 3.11 15.77
N SER A 73 15.47 4.13 16.17
CA SER A 73 15.15 4.98 17.32
C SER A 73 14.38 6.21 16.88
N ASP A 74 13.25 6.48 17.54
CA ASP A 74 12.41 7.66 17.31
C ASP A 74 12.90 8.92 18.05
N SER A 75 13.93 8.80 18.90
CA SER A 75 14.50 9.92 19.66
C SER A 75 15.54 10.72 18.89
N SER A 76 15.93 10.29 17.68
CA SER A 76 16.99 10.93 16.91
C SER A 76 16.51 12.22 16.21
N SER A 77 17.44 13.16 16.02
CA SER A 77 17.20 14.36 15.23
C SER A 77 16.85 14.03 13.77
N PHE A 78 17.48 12.99 13.22
CA PHE A 78 17.18 12.51 11.88
C PHE A 78 15.74 12.00 11.78
N TYR A 79 15.25 11.22 12.76
CA TYR A 79 13.87 10.73 12.77
C TYR A 79 12.87 11.87 12.65
N ASN A 80 13.04 12.93 13.45
CA ASN A 80 12.15 14.09 13.41
C ASN A 80 12.17 14.80 12.04
N GLN A 81 13.34 14.94 11.43
CA GLN A 81 13.45 15.51 10.08
C GLN A 81 12.81 14.62 9.01
N PHE A 82 12.99 13.30 9.15
CA PHE A 82 12.49 12.31 8.21
C PHE A 82 10.96 12.21 8.20
N ILE A 83 10.32 12.11 9.37
CA ILE A 83 8.85 12.03 9.44
C ILE A 83 8.17 13.31 8.93
N ASN A 84 8.81 14.46 9.12
CA ASN A 84 8.29 15.76 8.67
C ASN A 84 8.66 16.12 7.23
N ASN A 85 9.34 15.24 6.47
CA ASN A 85 9.78 15.47 5.09
C ASN A 85 10.69 16.69 4.89
N ILE A 86 11.48 17.05 5.89
CA ILE A 86 12.40 18.20 5.83
C ILE A 86 13.86 17.81 5.62
N PHE A 87 14.19 16.52 5.58
CA PHE A 87 15.53 16.05 5.31
C PHE A 87 15.87 16.13 3.82
N GLN A 88 16.81 17.00 3.46
CA GLN A 88 17.07 17.41 2.06
C GLN A 88 17.59 16.30 1.14
N ASN A 89 18.25 15.28 1.69
CA ASN A 89 18.74 14.15 0.90
C ASN A 89 17.68 13.08 0.61
N ILE A 90 16.45 13.27 1.08
CA ILE A 90 15.32 12.39 0.81
C ILE A 90 14.19 13.20 0.21
N VAL A 91 13.82 12.89 -1.03
CA VAL A 91 12.66 13.48 -1.70
C VAL A 91 11.59 12.39 -1.81
N TYR A 92 10.37 12.67 -1.37
CA TYR A 92 9.29 11.70 -1.36
C TYR A 92 8.10 12.24 -2.15
N LEU A 93 7.67 11.49 -3.19
CA LEU A 93 6.46 11.73 -3.94
C LEU A 93 5.59 10.48 -3.92
N LYS A 94 4.31 10.63 -3.62
CA LYS A 94 3.37 9.52 -3.53
C LYS A 94 2.15 9.76 -4.42
N GLY A 95 1.89 8.81 -5.32
CA GLY A 95 0.83 8.91 -6.31
C GLY A 95 -0.58 8.99 -5.72
N SER A 96 -0.81 8.40 -4.54
CA SER A 96 -2.10 8.41 -3.87
C SER A 96 -2.41 9.68 -3.08
N ASP A 97 -1.42 10.54 -2.79
CA ASP A 97 -1.62 11.79 -2.03
C ASP A 97 -2.25 12.90 -2.89
N PHE A 98 -2.24 12.71 -4.20
CA PHE A 98 -2.77 13.65 -5.17
C PHE A 98 -3.89 12.98 -5.98
N LYS A 99 -4.86 13.75 -6.47
CA LYS A 99 -5.82 13.23 -7.47
C LYS A 99 -5.10 12.70 -8.72
N SER A 100 -3.94 13.25 -9.04
CA SER A 100 -2.92 12.72 -9.96
C SER A 100 -1.62 13.50 -9.78
N ILE A 101 -0.46 12.84 -9.82
CA ILE A 101 0.84 13.54 -9.94
C ILE A 101 0.85 14.31 -11.26
N LYS A 102 1.06 15.61 -11.20
CA LYS A 102 1.11 16.50 -12.38
C LYS A 102 2.52 16.56 -12.96
N VAL A 103 2.63 17.00 -14.20
CA VAL A 103 3.93 17.22 -14.86
C VAL A 103 4.77 18.27 -14.10
N GLU A 104 4.10 19.26 -13.50
CA GLU A 104 4.73 20.28 -12.67
C GLU A 104 5.44 19.69 -11.46
N ASP A 105 4.87 18.66 -10.82
CA ASP A 105 5.48 17.99 -9.67
C ASP A 105 6.80 17.31 -10.08
N ILE A 106 6.83 16.71 -11.27
CA ILE A 106 8.05 16.10 -11.84
C ILE A 106 9.06 17.16 -12.28
N ARG A 107 8.61 18.32 -12.80
CA ARG A 107 9.50 19.44 -13.12
C ARG A 107 10.13 20.03 -11.85
N ASN A 108 9.34 20.20 -10.80
CA ASN A 108 9.83 20.67 -9.49
C ASN A 108 10.83 19.66 -8.91
N LEU A 109 10.54 18.36 -9.00
CA LEU A 109 11.47 17.31 -8.64
C LEU A 109 12.80 17.47 -9.40
N LYS A 110 12.75 17.66 -10.73
CA LYS A 110 13.96 17.89 -11.55
C LYS A 110 14.79 19.07 -11.05
N SER A 111 14.15 20.18 -10.74
CA SER A 111 14.84 21.37 -10.18
C SER A 111 15.47 21.07 -8.82
N GLN A 112 14.79 20.33 -7.95
CA GLN A 112 15.32 19.95 -6.64
C GLN A 112 16.54 19.04 -6.73
N ILE A 113 16.52 18.05 -7.62
CA ILE A 113 17.63 17.08 -7.74
C ILE A 113 18.86 17.65 -8.42
N GLN A 114 18.73 18.77 -9.13
CA GLN A 114 19.86 19.50 -9.73
C GLN A 114 20.58 20.41 -8.73
N GLN A 115 19.95 20.74 -7.61
CA GLN A 115 20.59 21.53 -6.55
C GLN A 115 21.57 20.66 -5.77
N SER A 116 22.70 21.23 -5.37
CA SER A 116 23.65 20.57 -4.46
C SER A 116 22.99 20.31 -3.10
N THR A 117 23.33 19.18 -2.49
CA THR A 117 22.91 18.87 -1.11
C THR A 117 23.87 19.54 -0.12
N ILE A 118 23.35 20.05 0.99
CA ILE A 118 24.17 20.63 2.07
C ILE A 118 25.03 19.53 2.72
N ILE A 119 24.49 18.31 2.79
CA ILE A 119 25.19 17.14 3.28
C ILE A 119 25.79 16.43 2.06
N ASN A 120 27.11 16.28 2.02
CA ASN A 120 27.82 15.56 0.94
C ASN A 120 27.58 14.04 1.02
N LYS A 121 26.31 13.64 0.93
CA LYS A 121 25.81 12.26 0.87
C LYS A 121 24.90 12.07 -0.34
N ASP A 122 24.71 10.84 -0.73
CA ASP A 122 23.76 10.48 -1.78
C ASP A 122 22.34 10.98 -1.48
N ARG A 123 21.58 11.27 -2.54
CA ARG A 123 20.16 11.65 -2.45
C ARG A 123 19.30 10.48 -2.92
N PHE A 124 18.23 10.20 -2.17
CA PHE A 124 17.26 9.20 -2.51
C PHE A 124 15.92 9.86 -2.89
N ILE A 125 15.42 9.51 -4.05
CA ILE A 125 14.15 9.98 -4.60
C ILE A 125 13.18 8.80 -4.55
N ILE A 126 12.20 8.87 -3.65
CA ILE A 126 11.21 7.81 -3.45
C ILE A 126 9.95 8.18 -4.19
N LEU A 127 9.55 7.35 -5.15
CA LEU A 127 8.33 7.51 -5.94
C LEU A 127 7.38 6.36 -5.58
N ASP A 128 6.51 6.61 -4.60
CA ASP A 128 5.54 5.62 -4.10
C ASP A 128 4.24 5.66 -4.92
N ASP A 129 3.59 4.51 -5.10
CA ASP A 129 2.44 4.36 -5.97
C ASP A 129 2.73 4.82 -7.42
N VAL A 130 3.92 4.49 -7.95
CA VAL A 130 4.36 4.97 -9.27
C VAL A 130 3.40 4.59 -10.40
N GLU A 131 2.68 3.49 -10.27
CA GLU A 131 1.66 3.04 -11.22
C GLU A 131 0.40 3.94 -11.26
N LEU A 132 0.24 4.83 -10.27
CA LEU A 132 -0.85 5.81 -10.23
C LEU A 132 -0.50 7.15 -10.91
N PHE A 133 0.76 7.35 -11.29
CA PHE A 133 1.18 8.54 -12.01
C PHE A 133 0.51 8.59 -13.39
N ASN A 134 0.09 9.76 -13.84
CA ASN A 134 -0.47 9.89 -15.18
C ASN A 134 0.61 9.74 -16.28
N SER A 135 0.18 9.43 -17.49
CA SER A 135 1.11 9.15 -18.60
C SER A 135 2.07 10.31 -18.89
N ASN A 136 1.61 11.56 -18.76
CA ASN A 136 2.46 12.73 -19.00
C ASN A 136 3.54 12.88 -17.93
N SER A 137 3.20 12.61 -16.67
CA SER A 137 4.15 12.61 -15.55
C SER A 137 5.15 11.45 -15.67
N LEU A 138 4.70 10.25 -16.07
CA LEU A 138 5.61 9.13 -16.33
C LEU A 138 6.59 9.44 -17.48
N ASN A 139 6.11 10.07 -18.57
CA ASN A 139 6.97 10.49 -19.68
C ASN A 139 7.98 11.58 -19.27
N ALA A 140 7.58 12.50 -18.38
CA ALA A 140 8.52 13.48 -17.83
C ALA A 140 9.55 12.83 -16.90
N LEU A 141 9.14 11.81 -16.12
CA LEU A 141 10.02 11.03 -15.25
C LEU A 141 11.06 10.23 -16.03
N LEU A 142 10.70 9.65 -17.19
CA LEU A 142 11.62 8.91 -18.06
C LEU A 142 12.88 9.72 -18.35
N LYS A 143 12.72 11.02 -18.71
CA LYS A 143 13.84 11.93 -19.02
C LYS A 143 14.78 12.16 -17.83
N ILE A 144 14.33 11.88 -16.61
CA ILE A 144 15.13 12.07 -15.39
C ILE A 144 15.84 10.77 -15.00
N ILE A 145 15.18 9.62 -15.20
CA ILE A 145 15.73 8.32 -14.83
C ILE A 145 16.63 7.71 -15.91
N GLU A 146 16.59 8.22 -17.14
CA GLU A 146 17.49 7.80 -18.22
C GLU A 146 18.94 8.18 -17.92
N GLU A 147 19.18 9.37 -17.39
CA GLU A 147 20.51 9.89 -17.10
C GLU A 147 20.59 10.41 -15.65
N PRO A 148 20.51 9.52 -14.66
CA PRO A 148 20.60 9.91 -13.26
C PRO A 148 22.01 10.41 -12.94
N THR A 149 22.11 11.50 -12.18
CA THR A 149 23.42 11.97 -11.68
C THR A 149 24.05 10.94 -10.74
N SER A 150 25.38 10.99 -10.59
CA SER A 150 26.13 10.01 -9.80
C SER A 150 25.69 9.91 -8.34
N SER A 151 25.15 10.99 -7.77
CA SER A 151 24.72 11.07 -6.37
C SER A 151 23.23 10.80 -6.15
N ASN A 152 22.42 10.65 -7.21
CA ASN A 152 20.98 10.44 -7.09
C ASN A 152 20.58 8.97 -7.30
N TYR A 153 19.77 8.43 -6.38
CA TYR A 153 19.18 7.11 -6.46
C TYR A 153 17.65 7.25 -6.50
N PHE A 154 17.03 6.61 -7.47
CA PHE A 154 15.57 6.56 -7.60
C PHE A 154 15.06 5.23 -7.09
N ILE A 155 14.10 5.26 -6.16
CA ILE A 155 13.43 4.07 -5.63
C ILE A 155 11.95 4.17 -5.99
N LEU A 156 11.53 3.33 -6.94
CA LEU A 156 10.16 3.24 -7.40
C LEU A 156 9.42 2.18 -6.58
N ILE A 157 8.29 2.52 -6.00
CA ILE A 157 7.43 1.56 -5.30
C ILE A 157 6.19 1.33 -6.16
N ASN A 158 6.11 0.11 -6.72
CA ASN A 158 5.00 -0.35 -7.53
C ASN A 158 4.10 -1.27 -6.67
N ASN A 159 2.88 -0.81 -6.38
CA ASN A 159 1.90 -1.55 -5.59
C ASN A 159 1.00 -2.46 -6.45
N GLN A 160 1.27 -2.55 -7.74
CA GLN A 160 0.59 -3.44 -8.69
C GLN A 160 -0.94 -3.24 -8.75
N THR A 161 -1.39 -2.03 -8.46
CA THR A 161 -2.82 -1.68 -8.52
C THR A 161 -3.29 -1.41 -9.95
N LYS A 162 -2.34 -1.03 -10.83
CA LYS A 162 -2.55 -0.82 -12.26
C LYS A 162 -1.33 -1.29 -13.04
N PRO A 163 -1.46 -1.61 -14.34
CA PRO A 163 -0.32 -1.86 -15.20
C PRO A 163 0.61 -0.64 -15.26
N LEU A 164 1.90 -0.87 -15.07
CA LEU A 164 2.94 0.16 -15.24
C LEU A 164 3.48 0.11 -16.67
N LEU A 165 3.84 1.27 -17.22
CA LEU A 165 4.42 1.39 -18.57
C LEU A 165 5.72 0.56 -18.67
N ASP A 166 5.86 -0.18 -19.76
CA ASP A 166 7.06 -1.00 -20.00
C ASP A 166 8.33 -0.17 -20.17
N THR A 167 8.18 1.07 -20.62
CA THR A 167 9.28 2.06 -20.68
C THR A 167 9.88 2.42 -19.32
N ILE A 168 9.09 2.41 -18.25
CA ILE A 168 9.59 2.56 -16.86
C ILE A 168 10.26 1.28 -16.38
N LYS A 169 9.62 0.13 -16.65
CA LYS A 169 10.17 -1.18 -16.27
C LYS A 169 11.55 -1.44 -16.89
N SER A 170 11.71 -1.12 -18.18
CA SER A 170 12.97 -1.32 -18.91
C SER A 170 14.14 -0.46 -18.39
N ARG A 171 13.86 0.64 -17.68
CA ARG A 171 14.86 1.57 -17.11
C ARG A 171 15.07 1.38 -15.62
N SER A 172 14.44 0.38 -15.02
CA SER A 172 14.58 0.07 -13.61
C SER A 172 15.00 -1.37 -13.38
N ILE A 173 15.76 -1.62 -12.34
CA ILE A 173 16.02 -2.98 -11.86
C ILE A 173 14.91 -3.33 -10.87
N GLU A 174 14.10 -4.32 -11.23
CA GLU A 174 12.98 -4.74 -10.40
C GLU A 174 13.40 -5.77 -9.36
N VAL A 175 13.08 -5.51 -8.10
CA VAL A 175 13.12 -6.47 -6.99
C VAL A 175 11.69 -6.75 -6.53
N LYS A 176 11.28 -8.00 -6.64
CA LYS A 176 9.94 -8.46 -6.22
C LYS A 176 9.96 -8.89 -4.77
N ILE A 177 9.15 -8.25 -3.94
CA ILE A 177 8.96 -8.66 -2.55
C ILE A 177 7.88 -9.74 -2.52
N ILE A 178 8.28 -10.96 -2.20
CA ILE A 178 7.39 -12.13 -2.18
C ILE A 178 7.17 -12.57 -0.73
N LEU A 179 5.92 -12.49 -0.29
CA LEU A 179 5.49 -13.01 1.01
C LEU A 179 4.78 -14.34 0.79
N ASN A 180 5.43 -15.44 1.16
CA ASN A 180 4.72 -16.71 1.27
C ASN A 180 3.76 -16.70 2.46
N GLU A 181 2.86 -17.68 2.54
CA GLU A 181 1.79 -17.73 3.53
C GLU A 181 2.33 -17.68 4.97
N ASN A 182 3.33 -18.51 5.29
CA ASN A 182 3.91 -18.56 6.63
C ASN A 182 4.52 -17.22 7.05
N LYS A 183 5.28 -16.59 6.15
CA LYS A 183 5.91 -15.28 6.39
C LYS A 183 4.87 -14.18 6.54
N ARG A 184 3.81 -14.21 5.72
CA ARG A 184 2.68 -13.29 5.80
C ARG A 184 2.01 -13.36 7.17
N LEU A 185 1.68 -14.56 7.64
CA LEU A 185 1.07 -14.80 8.95
C LEU A 185 1.99 -14.39 10.10
N GLU A 186 3.27 -14.72 10.01
CA GLU A 186 4.27 -14.29 10.99
C GLU A 186 4.29 -12.76 11.16
N ILE A 187 4.30 -12.02 10.04
CA ILE A 187 4.29 -10.56 10.05
C ILE A 187 3.00 -10.03 10.68
N ILE A 188 1.84 -10.56 10.28
CA ILE A 188 0.54 -10.17 10.83
C ILE A 188 0.54 -10.38 12.35
N ASN A 189 0.91 -11.57 12.82
CA ASN A 189 0.90 -11.88 14.24
C ASN A 189 1.85 -10.98 15.05
N LYS A 190 3.05 -10.70 14.54
CA LYS A 190 3.97 -9.73 15.17
C LYS A 190 3.38 -8.33 15.24
N LEU A 191 2.73 -7.87 14.18
CA LEU A 191 2.11 -6.54 14.15
C LEU A 191 0.90 -6.45 15.10
N LEU A 192 0.08 -7.50 15.19
CA LEU A 192 -1.04 -7.57 16.13
C LEU A 192 -0.53 -7.51 17.57
N THR A 193 0.45 -8.36 17.92
CA THR A 193 1.01 -8.43 19.27
C THR A 193 1.71 -7.15 19.66
N SER A 194 2.55 -6.58 18.79
CA SER A 194 3.32 -5.36 19.11
C SER A 194 2.46 -4.10 19.27
N ASN A 195 1.25 -4.10 18.72
CA ASN A 195 0.33 -2.96 18.78
C ASN A 195 -0.93 -3.24 19.63
N ASN A 196 -1.01 -4.40 20.31
CA ASN A 196 -2.17 -4.85 21.08
C ASN A 196 -3.49 -4.76 20.30
N ILE A 197 -3.49 -5.27 19.05
CA ILE A 197 -4.65 -5.22 18.17
C ILE A 197 -5.45 -6.52 18.32
N GLU A 198 -6.71 -6.41 18.68
CA GLU A 198 -7.69 -7.50 18.61
C GLU A 198 -8.10 -7.76 17.16
N THR A 199 -8.50 -8.98 16.84
CA THR A 199 -8.88 -9.37 15.49
C THR A 199 -10.36 -9.70 15.37
N LEU A 200 -11.06 -9.04 14.43
CA LEU A 200 -12.38 -9.46 13.96
C LEU A 200 -12.30 -10.31 12.69
N LEU A 201 -11.23 -10.14 11.92
CA LEU A 201 -10.96 -10.95 10.73
C LEU A 201 -9.98 -12.07 11.09
N SER A 202 -10.16 -13.25 10.48
CA SER A 202 -9.20 -14.34 10.64
C SER A 202 -7.97 -14.11 9.75
N PRO A 203 -6.74 -14.04 10.32
CA PRO A 203 -5.52 -13.89 9.54
C PRO A 203 -5.31 -15.05 8.55
N ASP A 204 -5.61 -16.29 8.96
CA ASP A 204 -5.40 -17.50 8.16
C ASP A 204 -6.31 -17.56 6.93
N LEU A 205 -7.55 -17.11 7.06
CA LEU A 205 -8.53 -17.14 5.98
C LEU A 205 -8.44 -15.96 5.03
N SER A 206 -7.81 -14.86 5.44
CA SER A 206 -7.92 -13.57 4.74
C SER A 206 -7.14 -13.50 3.42
N LYS A 207 -6.02 -14.20 3.27
CA LYS A 207 -5.07 -14.08 2.15
C LYS A 207 -4.63 -12.63 1.84
N LEU A 208 -4.95 -11.68 2.71
CA LEU A 208 -4.60 -10.27 2.58
C LEU A 208 -3.12 -10.04 2.89
N THR A 209 -2.51 -9.04 2.26
CA THR A 209 -1.18 -8.56 2.69
C THR A 209 -1.25 -8.02 4.12
N PRO A 210 -0.14 -8.01 4.89
CA PRO A 210 -0.16 -7.59 6.29
C PRO A 210 -0.77 -6.21 6.52
N GLY A 211 -0.35 -5.21 5.74
CA GLY A 211 -0.87 -3.85 5.87
C GLY A 211 -2.35 -3.73 5.48
N ARG A 212 -2.80 -4.53 4.51
CA ARG A 212 -4.21 -4.55 4.10
C ARG A 212 -5.08 -5.23 5.16
N PHE A 213 -4.58 -6.34 5.72
CA PHE A 213 -5.24 -7.04 6.82
C PHE A 213 -5.46 -6.11 8.01
N LEU A 214 -4.41 -5.42 8.47
CA LEU A 214 -4.53 -4.49 9.60
C LEU A 214 -5.55 -3.37 9.34
N LYS A 215 -5.51 -2.76 8.14
CA LYS A 215 -6.45 -1.68 7.79
C LYS A 215 -7.90 -2.17 7.77
N PHE A 216 -8.15 -3.32 7.18
CA PHE A 216 -9.49 -3.89 7.12
C PHE A 216 -9.99 -4.28 8.52
N ASN A 217 -9.12 -4.93 9.31
CA ASN A 217 -9.47 -5.27 10.69
C ASN A 217 -9.81 -4.03 11.52
N TYR A 218 -9.02 -2.95 11.39
CA TYR A 218 -9.28 -1.68 12.06
C TYR A 218 -10.63 -1.07 11.65
N ILE A 219 -10.95 -1.03 10.35
CA ILE A 219 -12.23 -0.53 9.85
C ILE A 219 -13.38 -1.37 10.39
N CYS A 220 -13.21 -2.69 10.42
CA CYS A 220 -14.22 -3.59 10.97
C CYS A 220 -14.49 -3.31 12.46
N GLN A 221 -13.45 -3.06 13.24
CA GLN A 221 -13.58 -2.71 14.66
C GLN A 221 -14.25 -1.35 14.88
N GLU A 222 -13.78 -0.33 14.15
CA GLU A 222 -14.22 1.06 14.32
C GLU A 222 -15.70 1.26 13.93
N PHE A 223 -16.20 0.49 12.98
CA PHE A 223 -17.55 0.63 12.45
C PHE A 223 -18.46 -0.58 12.72
N ASP A 224 -18.07 -1.44 13.65
CA ASP A 224 -18.82 -2.64 14.03
C ASP A 224 -19.24 -3.51 12.83
N ILE A 225 -18.29 -3.72 11.90
CA ILE A 225 -18.49 -4.56 10.72
C ILE A 225 -17.99 -5.97 11.04
N SER A 226 -18.90 -6.94 11.11
CA SER A 226 -18.54 -8.32 11.40
C SER A 226 -19.24 -9.31 10.46
N GLN A 227 -18.72 -10.54 10.38
CA GLN A 227 -19.37 -11.62 9.63
C GLN A 227 -20.73 -12.04 10.23
N ASN A 228 -20.96 -11.73 11.50
CA ASN A 228 -22.22 -12.03 12.18
C ASN A 228 -23.33 -11.04 11.83
N ASN A 229 -22.96 -9.86 11.31
CA ASN A 229 -23.93 -8.85 10.88
C ASN A 229 -24.50 -9.20 9.51
N ASP A 230 -25.71 -8.68 9.24
CA ASP A 230 -26.27 -8.80 7.90
C ASP A 230 -25.34 -8.22 6.82
N PHE A 231 -25.14 -8.98 5.75
CA PHE A 231 -24.23 -8.60 4.66
C PHE A 231 -24.61 -7.25 4.03
N LEU A 232 -25.92 -7.02 3.82
CA LEU A 232 -26.41 -5.75 3.25
C LEU A 232 -26.19 -4.57 4.19
N HIS A 233 -26.29 -4.80 5.50
CA HIS A 233 -25.98 -3.78 6.51
C HIS A 233 -24.50 -3.39 6.43
N ASN A 234 -23.59 -4.35 6.45
CA ASN A 234 -22.14 -4.12 6.30
C ASN A 234 -21.82 -3.36 5.01
N LEU A 235 -22.40 -3.79 3.89
CA LEU A 235 -22.21 -3.14 2.59
C LEU A 235 -22.72 -1.69 2.60
N SER A 236 -23.92 -1.45 3.18
CA SER A 236 -24.48 -0.12 3.33
C SER A 236 -23.58 0.81 4.13
N THR A 237 -23.05 0.33 5.26
CA THR A 237 -22.10 1.07 6.12
C THR A 237 -20.86 1.48 5.33
N LEU A 238 -20.22 0.55 4.61
CA LEU A 238 -19.03 0.83 3.81
C LEU A 238 -19.29 1.84 2.67
N LEU A 239 -20.42 1.73 1.99
CA LEU A 239 -20.81 2.68 0.95
C LEU A 239 -21.07 4.09 1.50
N ASN A 240 -21.63 4.21 2.70
CA ASN A 240 -21.81 5.48 3.39
C ASN A 240 -20.46 6.12 3.75
N LEU A 241 -19.54 5.33 4.29
CA LEU A 241 -18.19 5.78 4.61
C LEU A 241 -17.43 6.23 3.36
N TYR A 242 -17.51 5.47 2.27
CA TYR A 242 -16.93 5.89 1.00
C TYR A 242 -17.50 7.21 0.49
N LYS A 243 -18.84 7.40 0.58
CA LYS A 243 -19.44 8.67 0.17
C LYS A 243 -18.96 9.87 0.98
N LYS A 244 -18.73 9.67 2.29
CA LYS A 244 -18.26 10.71 3.20
C LYS A 244 -16.81 11.06 2.96
N ASP A 245 -15.93 10.06 2.96
CA ASP A 245 -14.48 10.29 3.01
C ASP A 245 -13.80 10.14 1.64
N LYS A 246 -14.50 9.56 0.64
CA LYS A 246 -13.97 9.25 -0.71
C LYS A 246 -12.72 8.36 -0.71
N ASP A 247 -12.48 7.63 0.39
CA ASP A 247 -11.38 6.69 0.47
C ASP A 247 -11.79 5.33 -0.13
N PHE A 248 -11.06 4.91 -1.16
CA PHE A 248 -11.31 3.64 -1.85
C PHE A 248 -11.08 2.40 -0.98
N ILE A 249 -10.47 2.54 0.19
CA ILE A 249 -10.28 1.43 1.14
C ILE A 249 -11.62 0.79 1.55
N PHE A 250 -12.67 1.60 1.69
CA PHE A 250 -14.02 1.12 2.02
C PHE A 250 -14.61 0.26 0.90
N ILE A 251 -14.33 0.62 -0.34
CA ILE A 251 -14.75 -0.15 -1.52
C ILE A 251 -13.94 -1.44 -1.62
N ASP A 252 -12.64 -1.37 -1.39
CA ASP A 252 -11.77 -2.56 -1.34
C ASP A 252 -12.25 -3.55 -0.27
N LEU A 253 -12.65 -3.04 0.90
CA LEU A 253 -13.22 -3.87 1.96
C LEU A 253 -14.61 -4.43 1.57
N ALA A 254 -15.46 -3.65 0.89
CA ALA A 254 -16.75 -4.12 0.40
C ALA A 254 -16.58 -5.28 -0.60
N PHE A 255 -15.63 -5.20 -1.53
CA PHE A 255 -15.30 -6.31 -2.43
C PHE A 255 -14.79 -7.53 -1.65
N TYR A 256 -13.92 -7.32 -0.68
CA TYR A 256 -13.37 -8.40 0.15
C TYR A 256 -14.48 -9.11 0.96
N LEU A 257 -15.37 -8.36 1.61
CA LEU A 257 -16.51 -8.94 2.35
C LEU A 257 -17.49 -9.66 1.42
N THR A 258 -17.67 -9.15 0.20
CA THR A 258 -18.45 -9.85 -0.83
C THR A 258 -17.84 -11.22 -1.15
N ASP A 259 -16.53 -11.28 -1.34
CA ASP A 259 -15.82 -12.55 -1.61
C ASP A 259 -15.96 -13.53 -0.44
N LEU A 260 -15.85 -13.04 0.80
CA LEU A 260 -16.03 -13.87 2.00
C LEU A 260 -17.47 -14.39 2.11
N TYR A 261 -18.45 -13.55 1.92
CA TYR A 261 -19.87 -13.90 1.98
C TYR A 261 -20.22 -15.04 1.01
N PHE A 262 -19.82 -14.91 -0.26
CA PHE A 262 -20.09 -15.94 -1.24
C PHE A 262 -19.28 -17.22 -1.02
N LYS A 263 -18.08 -17.12 -0.46
CA LYS A 263 -17.31 -18.29 -0.04
C LYS A 263 -18.04 -19.04 1.07
N GLU A 264 -18.56 -18.35 2.07
CA GLU A 264 -19.30 -18.95 3.16
C GLU A 264 -20.61 -19.62 2.68
N LEU A 265 -21.35 -18.98 1.76
CA LEU A 265 -22.53 -19.58 1.15
C LEU A 265 -22.20 -20.88 0.40
N LYS A 266 -21.08 -20.90 -0.31
CA LYS A 266 -20.59 -22.09 -1.01
C LYS A 266 -20.17 -23.19 -0.03
N ASP A 267 -19.41 -22.85 1.01
CA ASP A 267 -18.91 -23.83 1.99
C ASP A 267 -20.06 -24.47 2.80
N LYS A 268 -21.17 -23.74 2.98
CA LYS A 268 -22.40 -24.24 3.63
C LYS A 268 -23.37 -24.96 2.68
N ASP A 269 -23.05 -25.03 1.39
CA ASP A 269 -23.92 -25.62 0.33
C ASP A 269 -25.36 -25.09 0.30
N ILE A 270 -25.53 -23.80 0.66
CA ILE A 270 -26.84 -23.16 0.77
C ILE A 270 -27.45 -22.91 -0.61
N ILE A 271 -26.61 -22.62 -1.61
CA ILE A 271 -27.02 -22.26 -2.97
C ILE A 271 -26.12 -22.99 -3.97
N GLY A 272 -26.69 -23.50 -5.04
CA GLY A 272 -25.94 -24.17 -6.12
C GLY A 272 -24.86 -23.25 -6.74
N ASN A 273 -23.72 -23.83 -7.10
CA ASN A 273 -22.54 -23.11 -7.57
C ASN A 273 -22.83 -22.11 -8.72
N ASP A 274 -23.63 -22.51 -9.71
CA ASP A 274 -23.94 -21.63 -10.87
C ASP A 274 -24.69 -20.37 -10.43
N LYS A 275 -25.66 -20.51 -9.54
CA LYS A 275 -26.39 -19.36 -8.98
C LYS A 275 -25.49 -18.45 -8.15
N ILE A 276 -24.57 -18.99 -7.37
CA ILE A 276 -23.57 -18.22 -6.61
C ILE A 276 -22.76 -17.33 -7.55
N TYR A 277 -22.26 -17.88 -8.67
CA TYR A 277 -21.49 -17.14 -9.64
C TYR A 277 -22.28 -16.00 -10.27
N ASP A 278 -23.54 -16.26 -10.65
CA ASP A 278 -24.41 -15.26 -11.28
C ASP A 278 -24.73 -14.11 -10.32
N ILE A 279 -25.07 -14.42 -9.06
CA ILE A 279 -25.40 -13.40 -8.06
C ILE A 279 -24.17 -12.58 -7.72
N LYS A 280 -23.02 -13.23 -7.53
CA LYS A 280 -21.75 -12.55 -7.26
C LYS A 280 -21.34 -11.64 -8.41
N ALA A 281 -21.42 -12.10 -9.66
CA ALA A 281 -21.11 -11.29 -10.82
C ALA A 281 -22.04 -10.08 -10.94
N PHE A 282 -23.34 -10.27 -10.71
CA PHE A 282 -24.33 -9.18 -10.68
C PHE A 282 -23.93 -8.12 -9.63
N LEU A 283 -23.59 -8.55 -8.41
CA LEU A 283 -23.23 -7.67 -7.31
C LEU A 283 -21.96 -6.86 -7.61
N LEU A 284 -20.90 -7.53 -8.08
CA LEU A 284 -19.64 -6.87 -8.45
C LEU A 284 -19.84 -5.88 -9.59
N ASN A 285 -20.64 -6.21 -10.60
CA ASN A 285 -20.95 -5.31 -11.71
C ASN A 285 -21.72 -4.07 -11.22
N ASN A 286 -22.68 -4.23 -10.31
CA ASN A 286 -23.43 -3.10 -9.78
C ASN A 286 -22.58 -2.21 -8.85
N LEU A 287 -21.67 -2.77 -8.05
CA LEU A 287 -20.68 -1.98 -7.31
C LEU A 287 -19.78 -1.17 -8.25
N ASN A 288 -19.30 -1.76 -9.33
CA ASN A 288 -18.50 -1.05 -10.32
C ASN A 288 -19.30 0.07 -11.01
N LYS A 289 -20.56 -0.18 -11.37
CA LYS A 289 -21.44 0.84 -11.93
C LYS A 289 -21.70 1.99 -10.95
N PHE A 290 -21.87 1.68 -9.66
CA PHE A 290 -22.00 2.69 -8.61
C PHE A 290 -20.78 3.62 -8.57
N LEU A 291 -19.58 3.08 -8.68
CA LEU A 291 -18.33 3.85 -8.69
C LEU A 291 -18.16 4.68 -9.97
N THR A 292 -18.52 4.10 -11.13
CA THR A 292 -18.29 4.73 -12.44
C THR A 292 -19.34 5.80 -12.76
N PHE A 293 -20.60 5.50 -12.47
CA PHE A 293 -21.76 6.34 -12.87
C PHE A 293 -22.41 7.08 -11.71
N ASN A 294 -21.83 7.01 -10.51
CA ASN A 294 -22.35 7.66 -9.30
C ASN A 294 -23.82 7.34 -9.03
N LEU A 295 -24.19 6.07 -9.15
CA LEU A 295 -25.56 5.59 -8.96
C LEU A 295 -26.08 5.87 -7.54
N SER A 296 -27.41 5.89 -7.39
CA SER A 296 -28.04 5.96 -6.06
C SER A 296 -27.69 4.72 -5.23
N GLN A 297 -27.15 4.93 -4.03
CA GLN A 297 -26.86 3.83 -3.10
C GLN A 297 -28.11 3.03 -2.74
N LYS A 298 -29.25 3.72 -2.55
CA LYS A 298 -30.53 3.06 -2.23
C LYS A 298 -30.96 2.12 -3.36
N SER A 299 -30.87 2.58 -4.61
CA SER A 299 -31.18 1.74 -5.78
C SER A 299 -30.24 0.56 -5.90
N LEU A 300 -28.95 0.76 -5.64
CA LEU A 300 -27.95 -0.30 -5.63
C LEU A 300 -28.29 -1.38 -4.58
N LEU A 301 -28.52 -0.98 -3.32
CA LEU A 301 -28.81 -1.91 -2.23
C LEU A 301 -30.12 -2.67 -2.45
N ASN A 302 -31.15 -2.00 -2.96
CA ASN A 302 -32.40 -2.66 -3.31
C ASN A 302 -32.20 -3.72 -4.40
N ALA A 303 -31.52 -3.37 -5.50
CA ALA A 303 -31.24 -4.32 -6.58
C ALA A 303 -30.43 -5.54 -6.10
N ILE A 304 -29.45 -5.34 -5.18
CA ILE A 304 -28.69 -6.42 -4.58
C ILE A 304 -29.57 -7.27 -3.67
N SER A 305 -30.40 -6.64 -2.81
CA SER A 305 -31.33 -7.32 -1.91
C SER A 305 -32.31 -8.21 -2.69
N ASP A 306 -32.92 -7.67 -3.75
CA ASP A 306 -33.86 -8.42 -4.59
C ASP A 306 -33.18 -9.62 -5.27
N LYS A 307 -31.95 -9.43 -5.77
CA LYS A 307 -31.18 -10.50 -6.40
C LYS A 307 -30.76 -11.60 -5.40
N LEU A 308 -30.47 -11.24 -4.15
CA LEU A 308 -30.13 -12.21 -3.10
C LEU A 308 -31.36 -13.02 -2.64
N LYS A 309 -32.57 -12.45 -2.70
CA LYS A 309 -33.80 -13.11 -2.28
C LYS A 309 -34.40 -14.02 -3.38
N HIS A 310 -34.24 -13.64 -4.64
CA HIS A 310 -34.96 -14.27 -5.76
C HIS A 310 -34.00 -14.97 -6.77
N GLY A 311 -32.71 -14.85 -6.60
CA GLY A 311 -31.67 -15.53 -7.40
C GLY A 311 -31.23 -16.84 -6.77
#